data_28de8718eec30d5cdf4bda499aac9461
#
_entry.id   28de8718eec30d5cdf4bda499aac9461
#
_cell.length_a   1.000
_cell.length_b   1.000
_cell.length_c   1.000
_cell.angle_alpha   90.00
_cell.angle_beta   90.00
_cell.angle_gamma   90.00
#
_symmetry.space_group_name_H-M   'P 1'
#
loop_
_entity.id
_entity.type
_entity.pdbx_description
1 polymer ?
#
loop_
_entity_poly.entity_id
_entity_poly.type
_entity_poly.pdbx_seq_one_letter_code
_entity_poly.pdbx_strand_id
1 'polypeptide(L)'
;MIDVAGPPDLILKDTAPGHLAASLYLSVGGYDASTRNITEMAVSFSSQGRRIRFVADETLTCNGVALPRGGGTFDAKVPTDTFAGKLVTCNYRSGPSLGTIAFTAPVAPAIVSPQENSEVARSARTPVTFRIGGHSTMFYVIALGPDSKAWSDPTGTRPTQVLLDTRAFSQGPGFVALNQFFDLPDLHSTGFQSVELHGQAVQQIGVTWR
;
A
#
# COMPACT_ATOMS: atom_id res chain seq x y z
N MET A 1 -11.77 -28.06 20.23
CA MET A 1 -11.65 -26.78 19.52
C MET A 1 -12.91 -26.70 18.65
N ILE A 2 -13.89 -25.87 19.02
CA ILE A 2 -15.13 -25.73 18.26
C ILE A 2 -14.79 -24.77 17.12
N ASP A 3 -14.77 -25.29 15.91
CA ASP A 3 -14.63 -24.50 14.68
C ASP A 3 -15.92 -23.69 14.54
N VAL A 4 -15.89 -22.44 14.99
CA VAL A 4 -17.00 -21.50 14.78
C VAL A 4 -16.93 -21.09 13.33
N ALA A 5 -17.55 -21.90 12.45
CA ALA A 5 -17.75 -21.51 11.07
C ALA A 5 -18.46 -20.16 11.07
N GLY A 6 -17.81 -19.14 10.57
CA GLY A 6 -18.41 -17.82 10.36
C GLY A 6 -19.69 -17.96 9.51
N PRO A 7 -20.58 -16.95 9.53
CA PRO A 7 -21.77 -16.98 8.70
C PRO A 7 -21.39 -17.25 7.23
N PRO A 8 -22.14 -18.08 6.50
CA PRO A 8 -21.82 -18.44 5.13
C PRO A 8 -21.64 -17.18 4.27
N ASP A 9 -20.66 -17.20 3.38
CA ASP A 9 -20.41 -16.10 2.44
C ASP A 9 -21.66 -15.84 1.59
N LEU A 10 -21.95 -14.56 1.35
CA LEU A 10 -23.00 -14.18 0.40
C LEU A 10 -22.48 -14.44 -1.03
N ILE A 11 -23.37 -14.96 -1.89
CA ILE A 11 -23.05 -15.09 -3.31
C ILE A 11 -23.33 -13.73 -3.97
N LEU A 12 -22.35 -13.20 -4.71
CA LEU A 12 -22.42 -11.85 -5.26
C LEU A 12 -23.62 -11.65 -6.20
N LYS A 13 -23.95 -12.67 -7.03
CA LYS A 13 -25.10 -12.59 -7.94
C LYS A 13 -26.44 -12.30 -7.26
N ASP A 14 -26.54 -12.60 -5.96
CA ASP A 14 -27.74 -12.40 -5.15
C ASP A 14 -27.73 -11.06 -4.41
N THR A 15 -26.69 -10.25 -4.63
CA THR A 15 -26.52 -8.95 -3.97
C THR A 15 -26.59 -7.82 -5.00
N ALA A 16 -27.58 -6.92 -4.85
CA ALA A 16 -27.66 -5.74 -5.71
C ALA A 16 -26.40 -4.87 -5.55
N PRO A 17 -25.85 -4.30 -6.64
CA PRO A 17 -24.60 -3.53 -6.60
C PRO A 17 -24.61 -2.41 -5.56
N GLY A 18 -25.68 -1.65 -5.45
CA GLY A 18 -25.82 -0.59 -4.47
C GLY A 18 -25.80 -1.02 -2.99
N HIS A 19 -25.70 -2.34 -2.74
CA HIS A 19 -25.55 -2.92 -1.40
C HIS A 19 -24.15 -3.46 -1.15
N LEU A 20 -23.23 -3.30 -2.11
CA LEU A 20 -21.84 -3.75 -1.99
C LEU A 20 -20.98 -2.62 -1.38
N ALA A 21 -20.26 -2.95 -0.34
CA ALA A 21 -19.13 -2.16 0.14
C ALA A 21 -17.84 -2.73 -0.49
N ALA A 22 -17.01 -1.86 -1.04
CA ALA A 22 -15.70 -2.22 -1.57
C ALA A 22 -14.61 -1.71 -0.64
N SER A 23 -13.61 -2.56 -0.38
CA SER A 23 -12.39 -2.16 0.33
C SER A 23 -11.20 -2.38 -0.60
N LEU A 24 -10.49 -1.29 -0.89
CA LEU A 24 -9.27 -1.30 -1.68
C LEU A 24 -8.07 -1.25 -0.75
N TYR A 25 -7.07 -2.06 -1.07
CA TYR A 25 -5.72 -1.95 -0.55
C TYR A 25 -4.77 -1.60 -1.70
N LEU A 26 -3.96 -0.57 -1.51
CA LEU A 26 -2.94 -0.14 -2.47
C LEU A 26 -1.59 -0.04 -1.77
N SER A 27 -0.60 -0.82 -2.23
CA SER A 27 0.78 -0.73 -1.76
C SER A 27 1.69 -0.35 -2.92
N VAL A 28 2.34 0.81 -2.83
CA VAL A 28 3.25 1.33 -3.85
C VAL A 28 4.69 1.13 -3.38
N GLY A 29 5.47 0.35 -4.12
CA GLY A 29 6.82 -0.04 -3.72
C GLY A 29 6.82 -1.16 -2.67
N GLY A 30 7.99 -1.49 -2.14
CA GLY A 30 8.15 -2.54 -1.15
C GLY A 30 9.48 -2.48 -0.42
N TYR A 31 9.62 -3.35 0.58
CA TYR A 31 10.78 -3.38 1.47
C TYR A 31 12.01 -4.09 0.89
N ASP A 32 11.85 -4.88 -0.13
CA ASP A 32 12.96 -5.61 -0.76
C ASP A 32 13.15 -5.23 -2.23
N ALA A 33 14.28 -5.64 -2.80
CA ALA A 33 14.64 -5.31 -4.17
C ALA A 33 13.64 -5.88 -5.20
N SER A 34 12.98 -6.99 -4.90
CA SER A 34 12.01 -7.64 -5.80
C SER A 34 10.66 -6.92 -5.83
N THR A 35 10.31 -6.22 -4.76
CA THR A 35 9.03 -5.52 -4.61
C THR A 35 9.13 -4.00 -4.75
N ARG A 36 10.35 -3.45 -4.74
CA ARG A 36 10.62 -2.00 -4.76
C ARG A 36 9.91 -1.25 -5.90
N ASN A 37 9.83 -1.86 -7.07
CA ASN A 37 9.22 -1.28 -8.27
C ASN A 37 7.85 -1.90 -8.58
N ILE A 38 7.20 -2.49 -7.60
CA ILE A 38 5.90 -3.13 -7.75
C ILE A 38 4.84 -2.31 -7.01
N THR A 39 3.71 -2.13 -7.65
CA THR A 39 2.46 -1.72 -7.00
C THR A 39 1.57 -2.94 -6.87
N GLU A 40 1.14 -3.20 -5.65
CA GLU A 40 0.15 -4.23 -5.36
C GLU A 40 -1.19 -3.56 -5.09
N MET A 41 -2.22 -4.02 -5.77
CA MET A 41 -3.59 -3.58 -5.58
C MET A 41 -4.46 -4.80 -5.29
N ALA A 42 -5.25 -4.71 -4.23
CA ALA A 42 -6.25 -5.72 -3.89
C ALA A 42 -7.60 -5.05 -3.63
N VAL A 43 -8.66 -5.66 -4.10
CA VAL A 43 -10.04 -5.20 -3.89
C VAL A 43 -10.86 -6.34 -3.36
N SER A 44 -11.49 -6.12 -2.23
CA SER A 44 -12.46 -7.04 -1.63
C SER A 44 -13.83 -6.40 -1.57
N PHE A 45 -14.86 -7.24 -1.56
CA PHE A 45 -16.23 -6.79 -1.45
C PHE A 45 -16.90 -7.43 -0.24
N SER A 46 -17.81 -6.67 0.35
CA SER A 46 -18.69 -7.14 1.43
C SER A 46 -20.10 -6.59 1.25
N SER A 47 -21.07 -7.22 1.89
CA SER A 47 -22.43 -6.71 2.00
C SER A 47 -22.93 -7.00 3.41
N GLN A 48 -23.46 -5.99 4.09
CA GLN A 48 -23.95 -6.09 5.48
C GLN A 48 -22.92 -6.74 6.43
N GLY A 49 -21.63 -6.39 6.27
CA GLY A 49 -20.54 -6.91 7.09
C GLY A 49 -20.13 -8.36 6.78
N ARG A 50 -20.72 -9.00 5.78
CA ARG A 50 -20.40 -10.36 5.34
C ARG A 50 -19.54 -10.32 4.09
N ARG A 51 -18.55 -11.21 4.02
CA ARG A 51 -17.72 -11.38 2.82
C ARG A 51 -18.56 -11.86 1.64
N ILE A 52 -18.17 -11.43 0.46
CA ILE A 52 -18.80 -11.83 -0.79
C ILE A 52 -18.00 -12.97 -1.43
N ARG A 53 -18.69 -14.00 -1.84
CA ARG A 53 -18.12 -15.06 -2.67
C ARG A 53 -18.40 -14.75 -4.14
N PHE A 54 -17.33 -14.67 -4.92
CA PHE A 54 -17.41 -14.44 -6.37
C PHE A 54 -17.90 -15.65 -7.13
N VAL A 55 -18.58 -15.41 -8.25
CA VAL A 55 -18.95 -16.40 -9.27
C VAL A 55 -18.20 -16.15 -10.59
N ALA A 56 -18.39 -16.97 -11.61
CA ALA A 56 -17.46 -17.07 -12.74
C ALA A 56 -17.31 -15.84 -13.65
N ASP A 57 -18.29 -14.96 -13.72
CA ASP A 57 -18.45 -13.89 -14.72
C ASP A 57 -18.15 -12.47 -14.19
N GLU A 58 -17.59 -12.39 -12.98
CA GLU A 58 -17.17 -11.10 -12.42
C GLU A 58 -15.79 -10.71 -12.88
N THR A 59 -15.66 -9.47 -13.23
CA THR A 59 -14.39 -8.87 -13.66
C THR A 59 -14.12 -7.56 -12.96
N LEU A 60 -12.86 -7.28 -12.70
CA LEU A 60 -12.38 -5.99 -12.25
C LEU A 60 -11.17 -5.58 -13.09
N THR A 61 -11.22 -4.38 -13.67
CA THR A 61 -10.10 -3.82 -14.43
C THR A 61 -9.80 -2.43 -13.93
N CYS A 62 -8.52 -2.11 -13.73
CA CYS A 62 -8.07 -0.77 -13.35
C CYS A 62 -7.16 -0.21 -14.43
N ASN A 63 -7.55 0.90 -15.09
CA ASN A 63 -6.86 1.48 -16.25
C ASN A 63 -6.52 0.44 -17.33
N GLY A 64 -7.44 -0.49 -17.59
CA GLY A 64 -7.23 -1.58 -18.56
C GLY A 64 -6.44 -2.78 -18.04
N VAL A 65 -5.84 -2.72 -16.87
CA VAL A 65 -5.20 -3.86 -16.21
C VAL A 65 -6.28 -4.72 -15.55
N ALA A 66 -6.39 -5.97 -15.98
CA ALA A 66 -7.28 -6.92 -15.32
C ALA A 66 -6.68 -7.30 -13.95
N LEU A 67 -7.53 -7.29 -12.91
CA LEU A 67 -7.18 -7.83 -11.61
C LEU A 67 -7.70 -9.27 -11.55
N PRO A 68 -6.84 -10.28 -11.55
CA PRO A 68 -7.23 -11.68 -11.37
C PRO A 68 -7.99 -11.87 -10.06
N ARG A 69 -8.90 -12.81 -10.09
CA ARG A 69 -9.64 -13.21 -8.92
C ARG A 69 -8.88 -14.28 -8.14
N GLY A 70 -8.70 -14.07 -6.84
CA GLY A 70 -8.11 -15.04 -5.92
C GLY A 70 -8.84 -15.02 -4.58
N GLY A 71 -9.18 -16.18 -4.03
CA GLY A 71 -9.58 -16.38 -2.62
C GLY A 71 -10.62 -15.43 -1.99
N GLY A 72 -11.41 -14.68 -2.76
CA GLY A 72 -12.37 -13.69 -2.26
C GLY A 72 -11.92 -12.23 -2.45
N THR A 73 -10.84 -12.01 -3.20
CA THR A 73 -10.33 -10.69 -3.61
C THR A 73 -10.08 -10.67 -5.11
N PHE A 74 -10.00 -9.46 -5.67
CA PHE A 74 -9.35 -9.21 -6.94
C PHE A 74 -8.00 -8.58 -6.63
N ASP A 75 -6.90 -9.13 -7.14
CA ASP A 75 -5.57 -8.62 -6.85
C ASP A 75 -4.65 -8.64 -8.08
N ALA A 76 -3.75 -7.67 -8.13
CA ALA A 76 -2.73 -7.59 -9.16
C ALA A 76 -1.45 -6.98 -8.60
N LYS A 77 -0.32 -7.45 -9.14
CA LYS A 77 1.00 -6.86 -8.95
C LYS A 77 1.47 -6.32 -10.29
N VAL A 78 1.75 -5.04 -10.36
CA VAL A 78 2.14 -4.34 -11.59
C VAL A 78 3.36 -3.47 -11.34
N PRO A 79 4.13 -3.10 -12.39
CA PRO A 79 5.17 -2.08 -12.25
C PRO A 79 4.63 -0.80 -11.61
N THR A 80 5.40 -0.18 -10.73
CA THR A 80 4.98 1.00 -9.95
C THR A 80 4.53 2.15 -10.83
N ASP A 81 5.17 2.36 -11.98
CA ASP A 81 4.83 3.40 -12.95
C ASP A 81 3.48 3.19 -13.67
N THR A 82 2.88 2.01 -13.52
CA THR A 82 1.55 1.73 -14.08
C THR A 82 0.50 2.64 -13.46
N PHE A 83 0.53 2.86 -12.14
CA PHE A 83 -0.47 3.63 -11.40
C PHE A 83 0.08 4.88 -10.73
N ALA A 84 1.33 4.87 -10.25
CA ALA A 84 1.88 5.94 -9.42
C ALA A 84 1.69 7.35 -10.03
N GLY A 85 1.08 8.25 -9.28
CA GLY A 85 0.80 9.62 -9.67
C GLY A 85 -0.29 9.79 -10.73
N LYS A 86 -0.97 8.73 -11.13
CA LYS A 86 -2.02 8.77 -12.17
C LYS A 86 -3.41 8.65 -11.57
N LEU A 87 -4.39 9.17 -12.30
CA LEU A 87 -5.79 8.84 -12.06
C LEU A 87 -6.00 7.36 -12.41
N VAL A 88 -6.41 6.59 -11.43
CA VAL A 88 -6.76 5.17 -11.57
C VAL A 88 -8.28 5.06 -11.58
N THR A 89 -8.80 4.44 -12.62
CA THR A 89 -10.23 4.13 -12.74
C THR A 89 -10.40 2.62 -12.78
N CYS A 90 -11.03 2.07 -11.76
CA CYS A 90 -11.35 0.65 -11.66
C CYS A 90 -12.82 0.44 -12.05
N ASN A 91 -13.07 -0.46 -12.98
CA ASN A 91 -14.39 -0.84 -13.46
C ASN A 91 -14.68 -2.27 -13.02
N TYR A 92 -15.66 -2.40 -12.17
CA TYR A 92 -16.22 -3.69 -11.75
C TYR A 92 -17.42 -4.05 -12.59
N ARG A 93 -17.53 -5.32 -12.97
CA ARG A 93 -18.67 -5.87 -13.68
C ARG A 93 -19.06 -7.23 -13.12
N SER A 94 -20.36 -7.42 -12.90
CA SER A 94 -20.98 -8.71 -12.57
C SER A 94 -22.34 -8.79 -13.29
N GLY A 95 -22.41 -9.56 -14.36
CA GLY A 95 -23.59 -9.60 -15.23
C GLY A 95 -23.97 -8.19 -15.73
N PRO A 96 -25.22 -7.73 -15.49
CA PRO A 96 -25.66 -6.38 -15.84
C PRO A 96 -25.19 -5.31 -14.87
N SER A 97 -24.62 -5.70 -13.73
CA SER A 97 -24.22 -4.79 -12.66
C SER A 97 -22.87 -4.18 -12.94
N LEU A 98 -22.78 -2.86 -12.78
CA LEU A 98 -21.56 -2.09 -13.01
C LEU A 98 -21.24 -1.27 -11.78
N GLY A 99 -19.94 -1.19 -11.44
CA GLY A 99 -19.42 -0.31 -10.41
C GLY A 99 -18.12 0.33 -10.86
N THR A 100 -17.89 1.57 -10.47
CA THR A 100 -16.66 2.29 -10.79
C THR A 100 -16.07 2.87 -9.52
N ILE A 101 -14.74 2.79 -9.41
CA ILE A 101 -13.96 3.43 -8.35
C ILE A 101 -12.86 4.23 -9.04
N ALA A 102 -12.72 5.51 -8.70
CA ALA A 102 -11.70 6.38 -9.24
C ALA A 102 -10.95 7.10 -8.13
N PHE A 103 -9.63 7.19 -8.25
CA PHE A 103 -8.75 7.87 -7.30
C PHE A 103 -7.41 8.21 -7.97
N THR A 104 -6.70 9.20 -7.44
CA THR A 104 -5.32 9.46 -7.86
C THR A 104 -4.37 8.63 -7.00
N ALA A 105 -3.64 7.70 -7.61
CA ALA A 105 -2.65 6.89 -6.90
C ALA A 105 -1.48 7.78 -6.44
N PRO A 106 -0.96 7.59 -5.21
CA PRO A 106 0.15 8.38 -4.73
C PRO A 106 1.43 8.10 -5.52
N VAL A 107 2.32 9.07 -5.52
CA VAL A 107 3.70 8.86 -5.97
C VAL A 107 4.45 8.14 -4.85
N ALA A 108 5.31 7.18 -5.21
CA ALA A 108 6.17 6.52 -4.24
C ALA A 108 7.05 7.56 -3.50
N PRO A 109 7.23 7.42 -2.18
CA PRO A 109 8.17 8.25 -1.45
C PRO A 109 9.59 7.99 -1.94
N ALA A 110 10.49 8.94 -1.72
CA ALA A 110 11.88 8.78 -2.12
C ALA A 110 12.84 9.20 -1.01
N ILE A 111 13.73 8.29 -0.60
CA ILE A 111 14.87 8.61 0.24
C ILE A 111 15.90 9.31 -0.64
N VAL A 112 16.25 10.54 -0.28
CA VAL A 112 17.19 11.38 -1.01
C VAL A 112 18.62 11.20 -0.47
N SER A 113 18.74 11.05 0.86
CA SER A 113 19.99 10.75 1.55
C SER A 113 19.68 9.93 2.80
N PRO A 114 20.48 8.89 3.09
CA PRO A 114 21.65 8.45 2.34
C PRO A 114 21.31 7.88 0.96
N GLN A 115 22.32 7.71 0.12
CA GLN A 115 22.16 7.03 -1.17
C GLN A 115 22.19 5.51 -0.96
N GLU A 116 21.57 4.78 -1.88
CA GLU A 116 21.60 3.30 -1.87
C GLU A 116 23.04 2.78 -1.94
N ASN A 117 23.34 1.78 -1.12
CA ASN A 117 24.65 1.13 -0.98
C ASN A 117 25.77 2.09 -0.50
N SER A 118 25.42 3.26 0.04
CA SER A 118 26.41 4.18 0.59
C SER A 118 26.88 3.76 1.98
N GLU A 119 28.04 4.23 2.35
CA GLU A 119 28.58 4.15 3.71
C GLU A 119 28.04 5.30 4.54
N VAL A 120 27.50 5.00 5.71
CA VAL A 120 26.87 5.97 6.60
C VAL A 120 27.54 5.93 7.96
N ALA A 121 28.12 7.05 8.37
CA ALA A 121 28.73 7.17 9.70
C ALA A 121 27.64 7.11 10.78
N ARG A 122 27.85 6.25 11.76
CA ARG A 122 26.98 6.18 12.94
C ARG A 122 27.17 7.39 13.81
N SER A 123 26.10 8.04 14.17
CA SER A 123 26.14 9.25 15.01
C SER A 123 24.87 9.40 15.83
N ALA A 124 24.90 10.33 16.78
CA ALA A 124 23.70 10.72 17.54
C ALA A 124 22.67 11.46 16.66
N ARG A 125 23.08 11.94 15.48
CA ARG A 125 22.23 12.76 14.59
C ARG A 125 22.51 12.44 13.13
N THR A 126 22.38 11.17 12.74
CA THR A 126 22.51 10.74 11.35
C THR A 126 21.33 11.28 10.55
N PRO A 127 21.54 12.15 9.55
CA PRO A 127 20.44 12.74 8.81
C PRO A 127 19.90 11.76 7.76
N VAL A 128 18.58 11.65 7.69
CA VAL A 128 17.87 11.01 6.57
C VAL A 128 16.97 12.05 5.94
N THR A 129 17.22 12.37 4.67
CA THR A 129 16.39 13.28 3.89
C THR A 129 15.55 12.51 2.89
N PHE A 130 14.32 12.97 2.69
CA PHE A 130 13.37 12.27 1.84
C PHE A 130 12.32 13.19 1.24
N ARG A 131 11.63 12.69 0.25
CA ARG A 131 10.41 13.27 -0.33
C ARG A 131 9.26 12.33 -0.08
N ILE A 132 8.17 12.86 0.45
CA ILE A 132 6.89 12.15 0.57
C ILE A 132 5.95 12.68 -0.49
N GLY A 133 5.20 11.76 -1.13
CA GLY A 133 4.23 12.09 -2.16
C GLY A 133 2.81 12.16 -1.61
N GLY A 134 1.97 12.98 -2.24
CA GLY A 134 0.53 13.00 -2.01
C GLY A 134 0.07 13.40 -0.60
N HIS A 135 -1.11 12.94 -0.23
CA HIS A 135 -1.75 13.19 1.06
C HIS A 135 -1.33 12.11 2.07
N SER A 136 -0.20 12.33 2.74
CA SER A 136 0.25 11.45 3.83
C SER A 136 -0.53 11.73 5.10
N THR A 137 -1.10 10.71 5.71
CA THR A 137 -1.72 10.77 7.04
C THR A 137 -0.71 10.49 8.13
N MET A 138 0.22 9.59 7.83
CA MET A 138 1.28 9.19 8.75
C MET A 138 2.46 8.63 7.96
N PHE A 139 3.66 8.77 8.48
CA PHE A 139 4.80 8.06 7.94
C PHE A 139 5.78 7.63 9.03
N TYR A 140 6.61 6.64 8.68
CA TYR A 140 7.67 6.14 9.53
C TYR A 140 8.97 6.13 8.75
N VAL A 141 10.03 6.58 9.37
CA VAL A 141 11.40 6.31 8.94
C VAL A 141 11.94 5.22 9.84
N ILE A 142 12.40 4.13 9.26
CA ILE A 142 12.96 2.99 9.96
C ILE A 142 14.40 2.83 9.51
N ALA A 143 15.34 2.70 10.45
CA ALA A 143 16.70 2.28 10.16
C ALA A 143 16.99 1.00 10.93
N LEU A 144 17.67 0.07 10.31
CA LEU A 144 18.08 -1.21 10.90
C LEU A 144 19.58 -1.39 10.75
N GLY A 145 20.23 -1.77 11.84
CA GLY A 145 21.62 -2.23 11.86
C GLY A 145 21.74 -3.74 11.65
N PRO A 146 22.97 -4.25 11.43
CA PRO A 146 23.21 -5.68 11.20
C PRO A 146 22.90 -6.55 12.42
N ASP A 147 22.86 -5.97 13.62
CA ASP A 147 22.51 -6.60 14.90
C ASP A 147 21.01 -6.55 15.21
N SER A 148 20.19 -6.28 14.21
CA SER A 148 18.72 -6.14 14.31
C SER A 148 18.25 -5.01 15.25
N LYS A 149 19.12 -4.11 15.66
CA LYS A 149 18.71 -2.88 16.34
C LYS A 149 18.02 -1.98 15.34
N ALA A 150 16.88 -1.45 15.73
CA ALA A 150 16.03 -0.62 14.89
C ALA A 150 15.79 0.73 15.56
N TRP A 151 15.64 1.74 14.73
CA TRP A 151 15.15 3.04 15.11
C TRP A 151 13.93 3.36 14.23
N SER A 152 12.88 3.93 14.81
CA SER A 152 11.71 4.37 14.06
C SER A 152 11.20 5.70 14.62
N ASP A 153 10.79 6.58 13.72
CA ASP A 153 10.14 7.85 14.06
C ASP A 153 8.75 7.91 13.43
N PRO A 154 7.69 7.75 14.20
CA PRO A 154 6.34 7.99 13.75
C PRO A 154 6.08 9.50 13.80
N THR A 155 6.17 10.17 12.67
CA THR A 155 5.93 11.61 12.64
C THR A 155 4.57 11.94 12.02
N GLY A 156 3.75 12.73 12.72
CA GLY A 156 2.49 13.26 12.22
C GLY A 156 2.64 14.55 11.41
N THR A 157 3.87 15.11 11.35
CA THR A 157 4.21 16.27 10.53
C THR A 157 4.80 15.81 9.21
N ARG A 158 4.96 16.71 8.25
CA ARG A 158 5.60 16.40 6.94
C ARG A 158 7.03 16.98 6.87
N PRO A 159 7.98 16.51 7.69
CA PRO A 159 9.34 16.94 7.55
C PRO A 159 9.93 16.37 6.26
N THR A 160 10.94 17.02 5.75
CA THR A 160 11.78 16.53 4.65
C THR A 160 13.03 15.83 5.13
N GLN A 161 13.25 15.84 6.45
CA GLN A 161 14.42 15.27 7.10
C GLN A 161 14.08 14.80 8.51
N VAL A 162 14.68 13.68 8.92
CA VAL A 162 14.77 13.23 10.31
C VAL A 162 16.23 13.02 10.70
N LEU A 163 16.51 13.06 12.00
CA LEU A 163 17.83 12.83 12.58
C LEU A 163 17.77 11.57 13.43
N LEU A 164 18.43 10.51 13.00
CA LEU A 164 18.45 9.22 13.67
C LEU A 164 19.62 9.10 14.64
N ASP A 165 19.41 8.55 15.82
CA ASP A 165 20.50 8.10 16.68
C ASP A 165 20.90 6.65 16.30
N THR A 166 21.97 6.53 15.53
CA THR A 166 22.47 5.26 15.03
C THR A 166 23.69 4.75 15.79
N ARG A 167 24.09 5.39 16.90
CA ARG A 167 25.27 4.98 17.71
C ARG A 167 25.17 3.55 18.23
N ALA A 168 23.95 3.09 18.49
CA ALA A 168 23.72 1.74 19.00
C ALA A 168 23.85 0.65 17.92
N PHE A 169 23.92 1.00 16.64
CA PHE A 169 24.07 0.00 15.58
C PHE A 169 25.51 -0.54 15.57
N SER A 170 25.66 -1.82 15.23
CA SER A 170 26.96 -2.39 14.90
C SER A 170 27.41 -1.94 13.52
N GLN A 171 28.71 -2.02 13.22
CA GLN A 171 29.21 -1.80 11.85
C GLN A 171 28.76 -2.95 10.95
N GLY A 172 28.43 -2.63 9.71
CA GLY A 172 28.05 -3.61 8.71
C GLY A 172 26.80 -3.24 7.93
N PRO A 173 26.28 -4.19 7.15
CA PRO A 173 25.11 -3.95 6.29
C PRO A 173 23.86 -3.68 7.11
N GLY A 174 23.03 -2.79 6.61
CA GLY A 174 21.74 -2.45 7.18
C GLY A 174 20.86 -1.77 6.15
N PHE A 175 19.79 -1.14 6.58
CA PHE A 175 18.92 -0.42 5.66
C PHE A 175 18.28 0.82 6.31
N VAL A 176 17.79 1.69 5.46
CA VAL A 176 16.86 2.77 5.80
C VAL A 176 15.59 2.56 4.97
N ALA A 177 14.44 2.60 5.61
CA ALA A 177 13.14 2.50 4.96
C ALA A 177 12.26 3.69 5.31
N LEU A 178 11.49 4.14 4.34
CA LEU A 178 10.44 5.13 4.50
C LEU A 178 9.11 4.44 4.16
N ASN A 179 8.20 4.43 5.12
CA ASN A 179 6.86 3.93 4.96
C ASN A 179 5.86 5.07 5.17
N GLN A 180 5.04 5.32 4.17
CA GLN A 180 4.04 6.37 4.15
C GLN A 180 2.66 5.73 4.07
N PHE A 181 1.75 6.15 4.96
CA PHE A 181 0.32 5.86 4.85
C PHE A 181 -0.38 7.08 4.28
N PHE A 182 -1.42 6.88 3.51
CA PHE A 182 -2.11 7.97 2.83
C PHE A 182 -3.63 7.75 2.79
N ASP A 183 -4.35 8.88 2.84
CA ASP A 183 -5.74 8.96 2.45
C ASP A 183 -5.83 9.45 1.01
N LEU A 184 -6.91 9.10 0.34
CA LEU A 184 -7.22 9.57 -1.00
C LEU A 184 -8.48 10.43 -0.96
N PRO A 185 -8.33 11.74 -0.76
CA PRO A 185 -9.47 12.65 -0.64
C PRO A 185 -10.26 12.79 -1.94
N ASP A 186 -9.69 12.43 -3.08
CA ASP A 186 -10.30 12.40 -4.40
C ASP A 186 -10.88 11.02 -4.79
N LEU A 187 -11.12 10.16 -3.80
CA LEU A 187 -11.78 8.88 -4.02
C LEU A 187 -13.26 9.10 -4.39
N HIS A 188 -13.61 8.67 -5.58
CA HIS A 188 -14.98 8.70 -6.09
C HIS A 188 -15.45 7.29 -6.45
N SER A 189 -16.71 7.00 -6.21
CA SER A 189 -17.29 5.72 -6.59
C SER A 189 -18.74 5.84 -7.06
N THR A 190 -19.13 4.94 -7.95
CA THR A 190 -20.51 4.76 -8.37
C THR A 190 -20.86 3.27 -8.38
N GLY A 191 -22.12 2.94 -8.09
CA GLY A 191 -22.58 1.54 -8.09
C GLY A 191 -22.21 0.76 -6.81
N PHE A 192 -21.61 1.40 -5.81
CA PHE A 192 -21.30 0.81 -4.51
C PHE A 192 -22.00 1.55 -3.38
N GLN A 193 -22.31 0.84 -2.29
CA GLN A 193 -22.83 1.43 -1.07
C GLN A 193 -21.79 2.32 -0.39
N SER A 194 -20.57 1.81 -0.31
CA SER A 194 -19.40 2.52 0.22
C SER A 194 -18.13 2.00 -0.40
N VAL A 195 -17.10 2.83 -0.43
CA VAL A 195 -15.75 2.44 -0.81
C VAL A 195 -14.78 2.96 0.24
N GLU A 196 -13.97 2.07 0.77
CA GLU A 196 -12.86 2.40 1.65
C GLU A 196 -11.54 2.12 0.93
N LEU A 197 -10.55 2.97 1.12
CA LEU A 197 -9.23 2.78 0.57
C LEU A 197 -8.18 2.87 1.68
N HIS A 198 -7.37 1.82 1.77
CA HIS A 198 -6.22 1.76 2.64
C HIS A 198 -4.97 1.74 1.77
N GLY A 199 -4.10 2.70 1.96
CA GLY A 199 -2.92 2.83 1.13
C GLY A 199 -1.64 2.97 1.93
N GLN A 200 -0.59 2.34 1.43
CA GLN A 200 0.77 2.59 1.86
C GLN A 200 1.70 2.74 0.67
N ALA A 201 2.79 3.44 0.88
CA ALA A 201 3.87 3.53 -0.07
C ALA A 201 5.19 3.36 0.68
N VAL A 202 6.07 2.53 0.13
CA VAL A 202 7.30 2.11 0.80
C VAL A 202 8.49 2.28 -0.13
N GLN A 203 9.57 2.81 0.42
CA GLN A 203 10.90 2.72 -0.17
C GLN A 203 11.89 2.24 0.87
N GLN A 204 12.70 1.26 0.52
CA GLN A 204 13.84 0.82 1.31
C GLN A 204 15.12 0.91 0.48
N ILE A 205 16.19 1.34 1.10
CA ILE A 205 17.55 1.36 0.55
C ILE A 205 18.50 0.62 1.48
N GLY A 206 19.43 -0.13 0.91
CA GLY A 206 20.55 -0.73 1.64
C GLY A 206 21.63 0.32 1.93
N VAL A 207 22.26 0.23 3.10
CA VAL A 207 23.40 1.06 3.52
C VAL A 207 24.41 0.22 4.25
N THR A 208 25.65 0.74 4.41
CA THR A 208 26.66 0.13 5.28
C THR A 208 26.96 1.08 6.42
N TRP A 209 26.65 0.68 7.65
CA TRP A 209 26.92 1.46 8.86
C TRP A 209 28.41 1.35 9.23
N ARG A 210 29.07 2.50 9.48
CA ARG A 210 30.48 2.60 9.88
C ARG A 210 30.69 3.31 11.21
#